data_d644d02303884778d7eff19973e0d184
#
_entry.id   d644d02303884778d7eff19973e0d184
#
_cell.length_a   1.000
_cell.length_b   1.000
_cell.length_c   1.000
_cell.angle_alpha   90.00
_cell.angle_beta   90.00
_cell.angle_gamma   90.00
#
_symmetry.space_group_name_H-M   'P 1'
#
loop_
_entity.id
_entity.type
_entity.pdbx_description
1 polymer ?
#
loop_
_entity_poly.entity_id
_entity_poly.type
_entity_poly.pdbx_seq_one_letter_code
_entity_poly.pdbx_strand_id
1 'polypeptide(L)'
;MHNYFSKKWLLNAGILCLFFTACSEETIVYSEIENPNYTINTLTLPLDQNKVFQVSPTALGGGGKFFFGDVKGSENLFTLFSLTLFSGSLPPTALYDLLADSIQVDSALVYMQTADSLNSTSNLSLYSILGTEDSIFSEDSTSYYTLDNFMDFENNATLLHQIPLTNIEPDSAGYDTLNFLFKDESLELLKEFYFDVDTYPSRTLMLKDDGLNELFTIESDESSYQPRMRVWYKATVNDTTMIDTSILFFGDKGLSIFSPPEVIEEDKGFITLNSGSGLQSLLRYDLDIINDLERNSIVKNANLILNVESSNLEDGDEFYVVVAALADSVENWDFTTFLSDDESLSDSVYVSDPNFIISRKVEDGKIEIPIQAFLQSYKNDIISNHGLMLYSGPVNSPFDKVRLDMDSVEVLYVKP
;
A
#
# COMPACT_ATOMS: atom_id res chain seq x y z
N MET A 1 -55.68 14.49 -4.47
CA MET A 1 -54.29 14.44 -4.96
C MET A 1 -53.35 13.59 -4.04
N HIS A 2 -53.89 12.64 -3.26
CA HIS A 2 -53.08 11.90 -2.24
C HIS A 2 -52.82 10.42 -2.56
N ASN A 3 -53.37 9.87 -3.64
CA ASN A 3 -53.26 8.42 -3.93
C ASN A 3 -52.30 8.05 -5.05
N TYR A 4 -51.61 9.02 -5.69
CA TYR A 4 -50.68 8.73 -6.78
C TYR A 4 -49.26 8.52 -6.32
N PHE A 5 -48.87 9.02 -5.13
CA PHE A 5 -47.51 8.89 -4.59
C PHE A 5 -47.22 7.51 -3.98
N SER A 6 -48.24 6.82 -3.45
CA SER A 6 -48.04 5.54 -2.78
C SER A 6 -47.76 4.37 -3.75
N LYS A 7 -48.36 4.40 -4.95
CA LYS A 7 -48.18 3.30 -5.95
C LYS A 7 -46.81 3.30 -6.62
N LYS A 8 -46.22 4.46 -6.87
CA LYS A 8 -44.87 4.56 -7.44
C LYS A 8 -43.80 4.14 -6.45
N TRP A 9 -44.01 4.41 -5.15
CA TRP A 9 -43.07 4.02 -4.10
C TRP A 9 -43.05 2.50 -3.88
N LEU A 10 -44.23 1.85 -3.93
CA LEU A 10 -44.33 0.39 -3.85
C LEU A 10 -43.74 -0.32 -5.08
N LEU A 11 -43.88 0.29 -6.26
CA LEU A 11 -43.26 -0.27 -7.47
C LEU A 11 -41.75 -0.18 -7.46
N ASN A 12 -41.20 0.95 -7.02
CA ASN A 12 -39.74 1.12 -6.90
C ASN A 12 -39.13 0.27 -5.77
N ALA A 13 -39.84 0.11 -4.65
CA ALA A 13 -39.40 -0.81 -3.58
C ALA A 13 -39.44 -2.27 -4.03
N GLY A 14 -40.46 -2.67 -4.82
CA GLY A 14 -40.56 -4.01 -5.40
C GLY A 14 -39.42 -4.31 -6.40
N ILE A 15 -39.02 -3.35 -7.22
CA ILE A 15 -37.92 -3.48 -8.17
C ILE A 15 -36.58 -3.54 -7.42
N LEU A 16 -36.39 -2.74 -6.36
CA LEU A 16 -35.18 -2.77 -5.54
C LEU A 16 -35.02 -4.13 -4.83
N CYS A 17 -36.09 -4.72 -4.31
CA CYS A 17 -36.06 -6.05 -3.70
C CYS A 17 -35.71 -7.16 -4.69
N LEU A 18 -36.04 -7.02 -5.97
CA LEU A 18 -35.68 -8.00 -6.99
C LEU A 18 -34.17 -8.00 -7.32
N PHE A 19 -33.48 -6.90 -7.11
CA PHE A 19 -32.03 -6.85 -7.29
C PHE A 19 -31.25 -7.47 -6.11
N PHE A 20 -31.82 -7.51 -4.92
CA PHE A 20 -31.16 -8.13 -3.75
C PHE A 20 -31.38 -9.65 -3.66
N THR A 21 -32.32 -10.20 -4.40
CA THR A 21 -32.53 -11.66 -4.43
C THR A 21 -31.77 -12.37 -5.56
N ALA A 22 -31.07 -11.62 -6.42
CA ALA A 22 -30.36 -12.19 -7.56
C ALA A 22 -28.89 -12.57 -7.27
N CYS A 23 -28.40 -12.35 -6.04
CA CYS A 23 -27.06 -12.75 -5.62
C CYS A 23 -27.14 -13.64 -4.36
N SER A 24 -27.88 -14.74 -4.41
CA SER A 24 -27.52 -15.91 -3.64
C SER A 24 -26.71 -16.80 -4.60
N GLU A 25 -25.40 -16.86 -4.42
CA GLU A 25 -24.64 -18.01 -4.90
C GLU A 25 -25.19 -19.22 -4.12
N GLU A 26 -26.29 -19.78 -4.60
CA GLU A 26 -26.62 -21.13 -4.22
C GLU A 26 -25.45 -21.97 -4.70
N THR A 27 -24.67 -22.49 -3.74
CA THR A 27 -23.81 -23.64 -3.96
C THR A 27 -24.67 -24.60 -4.79
N ILE A 28 -24.28 -24.82 -6.04
CA ILE A 28 -24.96 -25.79 -6.89
C ILE A 28 -24.74 -27.10 -6.17
N VAL A 29 -25.70 -27.49 -5.31
CA VAL A 29 -25.78 -28.81 -4.75
C VAL A 29 -25.87 -29.68 -6.01
N TYR A 30 -24.87 -30.52 -6.21
CA TYR A 30 -24.83 -31.51 -7.26
C TYR A 30 -26.13 -32.34 -7.16
N SER A 31 -27.18 -31.86 -7.83
CA SER A 31 -28.28 -32.76 -8.16
C SER A 31 -27.65 -33.77 -9.11
N GLU A 32 -27.56 -35.01 -8.69
CA GLU A 32 -27.19 -36.13 -9.54
C GLU A 32 -28.08 -36.10 -10.79
N ILE A 33 -27.61 -35.33 -11.80
CA ILE A 33 -28.16 -35.49 -13.13
C ILE A 33 -27.53 -36.79 -13.61
N GLU A 34 -28.17 -37.93 -13.26
CA GLU A 34 -27.91 -39.19 -13.90
C GLU A 34 -28.37 -39.06 -15.38
N ASN A 35 -27.59 -38.30 -16.15
CA ASN A 35 -27.70 -38.41 -17.59
C ASN A 35 -26.77 -39.56 -18.00
N PRO A 36 -27.29 -40.71 -18.45
CA PRO A 36 -26.49 -41.88 -18.78
C PRO A 36 -25.43 -41.64 -19.87
N ASN A 37 -25.44 -40.47 -20.49
CA ASN A 37 -24.52 -40.11 -21.55
C ASN A 37 -23.31 -39.28 -21.07
N TYR A 38 -23.21 -38.95 -19.76
CA TYR A 38 -22.08 -38.15 -19.26
C TYR A 38 -21.37 -38.88 -18.13
N THR A 39 -20.05 -38.93 -18.24
CA THR A 39 -19.20 -39.52 -17.19
C THR A 39 -18.47 -38.37 -16.48
N ILE A 40 -18.57 -38.34 -15.15
CA ILE A 40 -17.78 -37.42 -14.31
C ILE A 40 -16.43 -38.09 -14.04
N ASN A 41 -15.37 -37.39 -14.28
CA ASN A 41 -14.00 -37.84 -14.06
C ASN A 41 -13.20 -36.79 -13.28
N THR A 42 -12.19 -37.29 -12.56
CA THR A 42 -11.23 -36.43 -11.86
C THR A 42 -9.85 -36.61 -12.46
N LEU A 43 -9.10 -35.54 -12.55
CA LEU A 43 -7.66 -35.55 -12.84
C LEU A 43 -6.94 -34.63 -11.88
N THR A 44 -5.64 -34.81 -11.73
CA THR A 44 -4.79 -33.99 -10.89
C THR A 44 -3.77 -33.29 -11.76
N LEU A 45 -3.66 -31.97 -11.62
CA LEU A 45 -2.63 -31.16 -12.28
C LEU A 45 -1.44 -31.04 -11.34
N PRO A 46 -0.26 -31.57 -11.73
CA PRO A 46 0.94 -31.40 -10.94
C PRO A 46 1.48 -29.98 -11.07
N LEU A 47 2.02 -29.45 -9.99
CA LEU A 47 2.80 -28.23 -10.00
C LEU A 47 4.09 -28.47 -10.80
N ASP A 48 4.28 -27.74 -11.90
CA ASP A 48 5.47 -27.79 -12.72
C ASP A 48 6.59 -26.90 -12.12
N GLN A 49 6.26 -25.64 -11.90
CA GLN A 49 7.20 -24.64 -11.38
C GLN A 49 6.51 -23.67 -10.43
N ASN A 50 7.26 -23.21 -9.43
CA ASN A 50 6.91 -22.04 -8.65
C ASN A 50 8.17 -21.19 -8.46
N LYS A 51 7.99 -19.89 -8.34
CA LYS A 51 9.06 -18.96 -8.01
C LYS A 51 8.51 -17.79 -7.20
N VAL A 52 9.15 -17.50 -6.09
CA VAL A 52 8.97 -16.25 -5.35
C VAL A 52 9.91 -15.22 -5.97
N PHE A 53 9.44 -14.01 -6.13
CA PHE A 53 10.23 -12.90 -6.64
C PHE A 53 9.81 -11.61 -5.94
N GLN A 54 10.66 -10.62 -6.04
CA GLN A 54 10.42 -9.33 -5.43
C GLN A 54 10.24 -8.28 -6.54
N VAL A 55 9.14 -7.56 -6.47
CA VAL A 55 8.91 -6.37 -7.29
C VAL A 55 9.15 -5.12 -6.46
N SER A 56 9.12 -3.95 -7.08
CA SER A 56 9.11 -2.71 -6.33
C SER A 56 8.00 -2.77 -5.28
N PRO A 57 8.33 -2.59 -3.99
CA PRO A 57 7.31 -2.61 -2.94
C PRO A 57 6.28 -1.54 -3.19
N THR A 58 5.07 -1.75 -2.70
CA THR A 58 4.06 -0.70 -2.68
C THR A 58 4.59 0.48 -1.86
N ALA A 59 4.58 1.66 -2.46
CA ALA A 59 4.95 2.89 -1.76
C ALA A 59 3.96 3.12 -0.59
N LEU A 60 4.49 3.44 0.60
CA LEU A 60 3.68 3.68 1.79
C LEU A 60 3.34 5.18 1.94
N GLY A 61 2.99 5.84 0.81
CA GLY A 61 2.66 7.25 0.74
C GLY A 61 1.16 7.51 0.70
N GLY A 62 0.41 6.83 -0.16
CA GLY A 62 -1.01 7.06 -0.37
C GLY A 62 -1.94 6.57 0.76
N GLY A 63 -1.41 6.25 1.93
CA GLY A 63 -2.18 5.85 3.11
C GLY A 63 -2.42 7.01 4.06
N GLY A 64 -3.56 7.01 4.77
CA GLY A 64 -3.90 8.05 5.75
C GLY A 64 -2.96 8.16 6.96
N LYS A 65 -1.87 7.39 7.03
CA LYS A 65 -0.96 7.32 8.18
C LYS A 65 0.51 7.19 7.78
N PHE A 66 1.37 7.83 8.57
CA PHE A 66 2.79 7.53 8.65
C PHE A 66 3.05 6.48 9.72
N PHE A 67 3.96 5.56 9.46
CA PHE A 67 4.27 4.43 10.32
C PHE A 67 5.68 4.59 10.90
N PHE A 68 5.85 4.22 12.18
CA PHE A 68 7.12 4.28 12.92
C PHE A 68 7.33 3.00 13.73
N GLY A 69 8.59 2.73 14.05
CA GLY A 69 8.99 1.59 14.87
C GLY A 69 9.26 0.32 14.08
N ASP A 70 9.47 -0.77 14.80
CA ASP A 70 9.61 -2.11 14.23
C ASP A 70 8.23 -2.74 14.06
N VAL A 71 7.85 -3.03 12.81
CA VAL A 71 6.56 -3.64 12.49
C VAL A 71 6.79 -5.01 11.90
N LYS A 72 6.54 -6.05 12.69
CA LYS A 72 6.57 -7.45 12.23
C LYS A 72 7.89 -7.82 11.53
N GLY A 73 9.02 -7.26 11.98
CA GLY A 73 10.35 -7.49 11.44
C GLY A 73 10.75 -6.56 10.28
N SER A 74 9.96 -5.53 10.03
CA SER A 74 10.29 -4.43 9.12
C SER A 74 10.54 -3.18 9.96
N GLU A 75 11.75 -2.65 9.93
CA GLU A 75 12.14 -1.47 10.70
C GLU A 75 11.86 -0.20 9.90
N ASN A 76 11.21 0.78 10.53
CA ASN A 76 11.09 2.11 9.96
C ASN A 76 12.47 2.76 9.86
N LEU A 77 12.88 3.13 8.67
CA LEU A 77 14.11 3.85 8.46
C LEU A 77 13.90 5.35 8.63
N PHE A 78 12.84 5.89 8.02
CA PHE A 78 12.37 7.26 8.19
C PHE A 78 11.05 7.48 7.43
N THR A 79 10.43 8.62 7.73
CA THR A 79 9.26 9.12 6.99
C THR A 79 9.60 10.46 6.37
N LEU A 80 9.35 10.60 5.07
CA LEU A 80 9.49 11.86 4.34
C LEU A 80 8.13 12.54 4.19
N PHE A 81 8.11 13.86 4.30
CA PHE A 81 6.92 14.64 3.99
C PHE A 81 7.27 16.08 3.59
N SER A 82 6.36 16.73 2.91
CA SER A 82 6.46 18.15 2.58
C SER A 82 5.24 18.92 3.07
N LEU A 83 5.42 20.22 3.24
CA LEU A 83 4.37 21.14 3.66
C LEU A 83 4.20 22.24 2.63
N THR A 84 2.97 22.53 2.26
CA THR A 84 2.61 23.60 1.33
C THR A 84 1.72 24.65 1.97
N LEU A 85 1.74 25.85 1.38
CA LEU A 85 0.83 26.93 1.78
C LEU A 85 -0.58 26.65 1.30
N PHE A 86 -1.55 26.77 2.20
CA PHE A 86 -2.95 26.71 1.80
C PHE A 86 -3.34 27.91 0.94
N SER A 87 -3.67 27.65 -0.31
CA SER A 87 -3.96 28.68 -1.33
C SER A 87 -5.18 29.58 -1.03
N GLY A 88 -6.00 29.22 -0.03
CA GLY A 88 -7.16 30.00 0.40
C GLY A 88 -6.85 31.12 1.42
N SER A 89 -5.62 31.15 1.97
CA SER A 89 -5.18 32.12 2.96
C SER A 89 -4.12 33.06 2.37
N LEU A 90 -4.38 33.64 1.20
CA LEU A 90 -3.42 34.51 0.51
C LEU A 90 -3.13 35.78 1.30
N PRO A 91 -2.00 35.85 2.02
CA PRO A 91 -1.38 37.15 2.27
C PRO A 91 -0.88 37.72 0.94
N PRO A 92 -0.65 39.03 0.85
CA PRO A 92 -0.02 39.64 -0.32
C PRO A 92 1.28 38.94 -0.68
N THR A 93 1.62 38.88 -1.95
CA THR A 93 2.75 38.16 -2.53
C THR A 93 4.11 38.37 -1.85
N ALA A 94 4.28 39.44 -1.09
CA ALA A 94 5.48 39.75 -0.29
C ALA A 94 5.67 38.88 0.97
N LEU A 95 4.65 38.10 1.38
CA LEU A 95 4.71 37.27 2.61
C LEU A 95 5.13 35.82 2.36
N TYR A 96 5.43 35.44 1.14
CA TYR A 96 5.94 34.10 0.83
C TYR A 96 7.42 33.94 1.15
N ASP A 97 8.16 35.02 1.26
CA ASP A 97 9.56 35.03 1.65
C ASP A 97 9.67 35.33 3.15
N LEU A 98 9.68 34.28 3.96
CA LEU A 98 9.84 34.38 5.42
C LEU A 98 11.24 34.86 5.82
N LEU A 99 12.20 34.98 4.90
CA LEU A 99 13.55 35.50 5.11
C LEU A 99 13.69 36.94 4.66
N ALA A 100 12.63 37.55 4.09
CA ALA A 100 12.70 38.96 3.66
C ALA A 100 13.01 39.90 4.83
N ASP A 101 13.79 40.95 4.59
CA ASP A 101 14.17 41.98 5.60
C ASP A 101 12.95 42.66 6.28
N SER A 102 11.80 42.65 5.62
CA SER A 102 10.53 43.18 6.14
C SER A 102 9.79 42.22 7.08
N ILE A 103 10.28 40.98 7.28
CA ILE A 103 9.65 39.94 8.07
C ILE A 103 10.56 39.52 9.22
N GLN A 104 10.00 39.54 10.42
CA GLN A 104 10.63 39.00 11.61
C GLN A 104 9.84 37.78 12.06
N VAL A 105 10.38 36.57 11.87
CA VAL A 105 9.80 35.34 12.40
C VAL A 105 10.08 35.25 13.89
N ASP A 106 9.02 35.07 14.68
CA ASP A 106 9.13 34.98 16.16
C ASP A 106 9.18 33.52 16.65
N SER A 107 8.44 32.62 16.00
CA SER A 107 8.41 31.19 16.30
C SER A 107 7.72 30.39 15.21
N ALA A 108 7.96 29.07 15.19
CA ALA A 108 7.22 28.14 14.37
C ALA A 108 6.82 26.88 15.19
N LEU A 109 5.73 26.26 14.83
CA LEU A 109 5.25 25.02 15.44
C LEU A 109 4.85 24.05 14.32
N VAL A 110 5.60 22.96 14.19
CA VAL A 110 5.17 21.80 13.43
C VAL A 110 4.39 20.90 14.38
N TYR A 111 3.17 20.55 14.01
CA TYR A 111 2.33 19.68 14.82
C TYR A 111 1.66 18.62 13.98
N MET A 112 1.55 17.44 14.57
CA MET A 112 1.02 16.22 13.97
C MET A 112 0.09 15.55 14.95
N GLN A 113 -0.85 14.76 14.48
CA GLN A 113 -1.80 14.05 15.32
C GLN A 113 -1.61 12.55 15.25
N THR A 114 -1.84 11.88 16.35
CA THR A 114 -1.84 10.43 16.50
C THR A 114 -3.08 9.98 17.24
N ALA A 115 -3.63 8.83 16.85
CA ALA A 115 -4.69 8.15 17.60
C ALA A 115 -4.12 7.06 18.53
N ASP A 116 -2.82 6.81 18.46
CA ASP A 116 -2.15 5.77 19.24
C ASP A 116 -1.72 6.27 20.61
N SER A 117 -1.81 5.40 21.59
CA SER A 117 -1.22 5.63 22.92
C SER A 117 0.20 5.06 22.94
N LEU A 118 1.16 5.83 23.41
CA LEU A 118 2.55 5.41 23.48
C LEU A 118 3.23 5.95 24.74
N ASN A 119 3.99 5.10 25.41
CA ASN A 119 4.86 5.50 26.50
C ASN A 119 6.23 4.84 26.35
N SER A 120 7.05 5.44 25.52
CA SER A 120 8.39 4.95 25.18
C SER A 120 9.48 5.89 25.72
N THR A 121 10.69 5.39 25.86
CA THR A 121 11.89 6.20 26.11
C THR A 121 12.52 6.70 24.81
N SER A 122 12.00 6.30 23.67
CA SER A 122 12.44 6.73 22.34
C SER A 122 12.05 8.17 22.05
N ASN A 123 12.75 8.78 21.12
CA ASN A 123 12.46 10.12 20.65
C ASN A 123 12.05 10.08 19.16
N LEU A 124 11.31 11.09 18.76
CA LEU A 124 11.02 11.39 17.37
C LEU A 124 11.80 12.64 16.97
N SER A 125 12.61 12.51 15.95
CA SER A 125 13.50 13.57 15.45
C SER A 125 13.00 14.09 14.12
N LEU A 126 12.97 15.41 13.98
CA LEU A 126 12.59 16.11 12.77
C LEU A 126 13.84 16.71 12.11
N TYR A 127 14.07 16.36 10.86
CA TYR A 127 15.20 16.83 10.06
C TYR A 127 14.69 17.62 8.86
N SER A 128 15.54 18.50 8.31
CA SER A 128 15.42 19.02 6.96
C SER A 128 16.37 18.28 6.04
N ILE A 129 15.89 17.89 4.86
CA ILE A 129 16.71 17.27 3.83
C ILE A 129 17.26 18.33 2.90
N LEU A 130 18.57 18.38 2.80
CA LEU A 130 19.31 19.37 2.00
C LEU A 130 19.36 18.93 0.53
N GLY A 131 18.20 18.98 -0.14
CA GLY A 131 18.09 18.65 -1.56
C GLY A 131 18.11 19.87 -2.46
N THR A 132 18.77 19.76 -3.61
CA THR A 132 18.83 20.81 -4.65
C THR A 132 17.73 20.69 -5.69
N GLU A 133 16.91 19.63 -5.63
CA GLU A 133 15.80 19.38 -6.52
C GLU A 133 14.46 19.81 -5.88
N ASP A 134 13.51 20.23 -6.69
CA ASP A 134 12.20 20.66 -6.21
C ASP A 134 11.39 19.52 -5.54
N SER A 135 11.66 18.28 -5.92
CA SER A 135 11.05 17.08 -5.33
C SER A 135 12.04 15.94 -5.30
N ILE A 136 12.27 15.39 -4.13
CA ILE A 136 13.20 14.28 -3.89
C ILE A 136 12.50 12.94 -3.68
N PHE A 137 11.17 12.92 -3.64
CA PHE A 137 10.38 11.70 -3.54
C PHE A 137 9.01 11.85 -4.21
N SER A 138 8.40 10.73 -4.54
CA SER A 138 7.02 10.60 -5.04
C SER A 138 6.28 9.60 -4.16
N GLU A 139 5.07 9.93 -3.72
CA GLU A 139 4.25 9.07 -2.86
C GLU A 139 3.87 7.76 -3.52
N ASP A 140 3.66 7.78 -4.84
CA ASP A 140 3.17 6.64 -5.60
C ASP A 140 4.27 5.66 -6.03
N SER A 141 5.53 6.12 -6.08
CA SER A 141 6.61 5.36 -6.69
C SER A 141 7.88 5.23 -5.85
N THR A 142 8.06 6.07 -4.81
CA THR A 142 9.25 5.99 -3.98
C THR A 142 9.12 4.88 -2.94
N SER A 143 10.10 4.00 -2.90
CA SER A 143 10.24 2.92 -1.94
C SER A 143 11.69 2.77 -1.51
N TYR A 144 11.96 1.85 -0.57
CA TYR A 144 13.32 1.50 -0.19
C TYR A 144 14.25 1.23 -1.38
N TYR A 145 13.76 0.57 -2.42
CA TYR A 145 14.55 0.17 -3.59
C TYR A 145 14.70 1.26 -4.65
N THR A 146 13.81 2.24 -4.67
CA THR A 146 13.81 3.32 -5.66
C THR A 146 14.45 4.60 -5.15
N LEU A 147 14.78 4.68 -3.84
CA LEU A 147 15.55 5.77 -3.30
C LEU A 147 17.03 5.60 -3.69
N ASP A 148 17.44 6.36 -4.69
CA ASP A 148 18.86 6.48 -5.06
C ASP A 148 19.67 6.95 -3.85
N ASN A 149 20.67 6.16 -3.47
CA ASN A 149 21.60 6.49 -2.39
C ASN A 149 20.91 6.76 -1.03
N PHE A 150 20.10 5.83 -0.55
CA PHE A 150 19.50 5.87 0.78
C PHE A 150 20.44 6.39 1.89
N MET A 151 21.72 5.98 1.86
CA MET A 151 22.75 6.45 2.81
C MET A 151 23.09 7.93 2.62
N ASP A 152 22.89 8.50 1.43
CA ASP A 152 23.14 9.92 1.18
C ASP A 152 22.01 10.80 1.74
N PHE A 153 20.79 10.28 1.85
CA PHE A 153 19.68 10.97 2.50
C PHE A 153 19.98 11.27 3.97
N GLU A 154 20.44 10.27 4.73
CA GLU A 154 20.83 10.48 6.12
C GLU A 154 22.01 11.45 6.25
N ASN A 155 22.98 11.37 5.36
CA ASN A 155 24.16 12.26 5.37
C ASN A 155 23.82 13.73 4.99
N ASN A 156 22.75 13.94 4.25
CA ASN A 156 22.26 15.25 3.84
C ASN A 156 21.12 15.79 4.72
N ALA A 157 20.83 15.13 5.83
CA ALA A 157 19.80 15.54 6.77
C ALA A 157 20.38 16.40 7.90
N THR A 158 19.76 17.54 8.17
CA THR A 158 20.08 18.39 9.31
C THR A 158 19.01 18.27 10.39
N LEU A 159 19.38 17.88 11.60
CA LEU A 159 18.46 17.80 12.74
C LEU A 159 17.95 19.21 13.10
N LEU A 160 16.64 19.41 13.00
CA LEU A 160 15.98 20.65 13.35
C LEU A 160 15.44 20.64 14.77
N HIS A 161 14.83 19.52 15.19
CA HIS A 161 14.20 19.40 16.51
C HIS A 161 13.99 17.93 16.88
N GLN A 162 13.85 17.66 18.19
CA GLN A 162 13.57 16.32 18.72
C GLN A 162 12.56 16.42 19.87
N ILE A 163 11.63 15.48 19.92
CA ILE A 163 10.65 15.35 21.01
C ILE A 163 10.64 13.93 21.57
N PRO A 164 10.40 13.76 22.88
CA PRO A 164 10.25 12.43 23.47
C PRO A 164 8.88 11.83 23.15
N LEU A 165 8.85 10.53 22.93
CA LEU A 165 7.62 9.74 22.74
C LEU A 165 7.11 9.17 24.06
N THR A 166 6.93 10.06 25.06
CA THR A 166 6.50 9.67 26.41
C THR A 166 5.13 10.25 26.74
N ASN A 167 4.27 9.45 27.39
CA ASN A 167 2.94 9.87 27.84
C ASN A 167 2.06 10.42 26.69
N ILE A 168 2.10 9.77 25.55
CA ILE A 168 1.20 10.06 24.44
C ILE A 168 -0.12 9.34 24.73
N GLU A 169 -1.16 10.11 25.00
CA GLU A 169 -2.48 9.60 25.34
C GLU A 169 -3.56 10.39 24.58
N PRO A 170 -4.24 9.78 23.60
CA PRO A 170 -5.33 10.42 22.90
C PRO A 170 -6.43 10.91 23.87
N ASP A 171 -6.88 12.12 23.65
CA ASP A 171 -7.93 12.75 24.44
C ASP A 171 -9.34 12.19 24.11
N SER A 172 -10.39 12.83 24.65
CA SER A 172 -11.77 12.43 24.39
C SER A 172 -12.21 12.62 22.91
N ALA A 173 -11.45 13.34 22.10
CA ALA A 173 -11.65 13.45 20.67
C ALA A 173 -10.93 12.31 19.89
N GLY A 174 -10.16 11.49 20.59
CA GLY A 174 -9.47 10.34 20.02
C GLY A 174 -8.09 10.64 19.44
N TYR A 175 -7.51 11.81 19.73
CA TYR A 175 -6.19 12.20 19.24
C TYR A 175 -5.32 12.87 20.30
N ASP A 176 -4.03 12.64 20.21
CA ASP A 176 -3.00 13.44 20.89
C ASP A 176 -2.19 14.22 19.82
N THR A 177 -1.49 15.27 20.24
CA THR A 177 -0.75 16.16 19.36
C THR A 177 0.74 16.17 19.67
N LEU A 178 1.54 15.75 18.72
CA LEU A 178 2.99 15.85 18.75
C LEU A 178 3.42 17.25 18.29
N ASN A 179 4.20 17.95 19.12
CA ASN A 179 4.54 19.35 18.92
C ASN A 179 6.04 19.57 18.81
N PHE A 180 6.52 20.01 17.66
CA PHE A 180 7.89 20.48 17.43
C PHE A 180 7.90 22.02 17.46
N LEU A 181 8.20 22.60 18.62
CA LEU A 181 8.18 24.05 18.80
C LEU A 181 9.55 24.64 18.57
N PHE A 182 9.67 25.46 17.55
CA PHE A 182 10.88 26.17 17.13
C PHE A 182 10.93 27.57 17.73
N LYS A 183 11.97 27.83 18.50
CA LYS A 183 12.31 29.12 19.08
C LYS A 183 13.82 29.25 19.18
N ASP A 184 14.29 30.49 19.30
CA ASP A 184 15.70 30.80 19.52
C ASP A 184 16.60 30.05 18.49
N GLU A 185 17.55 29.27 18.96
CA GLU A 185 18.53 28.55 18.14
C GLU A 185 17.88 27.55 17.16
N SER A 186 16.84 26.82 17.59
CA SER A 186 16.13 25.88 16.71
C SER A 186 15.35 26.59 15.60
N LEU A 187 14.87 27.81 15.87
CA LEU A 187 14.23 28.64 14.86
C LEU A 187 15.23 29.11 13.79
N GLU A 188 16.45 29.44 14.18
CA GLU A 188 17.50 29.83 13.22
C GLU A 188 17.87 28.65 12.31
N LEU A 189 17.94 27.41 12.84
CA LEU A 189 18.13 26.20 12.01
C LEU A 189 16.97 26.01 11.03
N LEU A 190 15.72 26.21 11.47
CA LEU A 190 14.57 26.10 10.59
C LEU A 190 14.60 27.15 9.48
N LYS A 191 15.04 28.39 9.77
CA LYS A 191 15.20 29.43 8.79
C LYS A 191 16.27 29.08 7.78
N GLU A 192 17.44 28.65 8.23
CA GLU A 192 18.57 28.32 7.38
C GLU A 192 18.31 27.13 6.48
N PHE A 193 17.73 26.04 7.01
CA PHE A 193 17.66 24.77 6.30
C PHE A 193 16.27 24.40 5.76
N TYR A 194 15.24 25.18 6.03
CA TYR A 194 13.90 24.91 5.51
C TYR A 194 13.24 26.12 4.81
N PHE A 195 13.43 27.35 5.32
CA PHE A 195 12.81 28.52 4.70
C PHE A 195 13.67 29.10 3.57
N ASP A 196 14.96 28.81 3.51
CA ASP A 196 15.84 29.22 2.42
C ASP A 196 15.61 28.34 1.16
N VAL A 197 14.56 28.70 0.42
CA VAL A 197 14.15 27.97 -0.80
C VAL A 197 15.08 28.22 -1.98
N ASP A 198 15.88 29.27 -1.95
CA ASP A 198 16.86 29.51 -2.99
C ASP A 198 18.05 28.55 -2.89
N THR A 199 18.37 28.13 -1.67
CA THR A 199 19.45 27.16 -1.39
C THR A 199 18.91 25.74 -1.34
N TYR A 200 17.74 25.51 -0.73
CA TYR A 200 17.13 24.20 -0.50
C TYR A 200 15.68 24.14 -1.01
N PRO A 201 15.47 24.04 -2.32
CA PRO A 201 14.13 24.11 -2.93
C PRO A 201 13.22 22.93 -2.58
N SER A 202 13.77 21.78 -2.22
CA SER A 202 12.99 20.54 -1.99
C SER A 202 11.98 20.67 -0.86
N ARG A 203 12.25 21.50 0.17
CA ARG A 203 11.42 21.66 1.37
C ARG A 203 10.93 20.33 1.97
N THR A 204 11.75 19.31 1.86
CA THR A 204 11.43 17.99 2.40
C THR A 204 11.85 17.90 3.86
N LEU A 205 10.92 17.48 4.68
CA LEU A 205 11.14 17.13 6.06
C LEU A 205 11.25 15.62 6.20
N MET A 206 12.10 15.17 7.13
CA MET A 206 12.25 13.76 7.47
C MET A 206 11.96 13.57 8.95
N LEU A 207 11.13 12.61 9.28
CA LEU A 207 10.93 12.11 10.63
C LEU A 207 11.64 10.78 10.80
N LYS A 208 12.32 10.64 11.92
CA LYS A 208 13.00 9.40 12.30
C LYS A 208 12.84 9.16 13.80
N ASP A 209 12.44 7.95 14.17
CA ASP A 209 12.51 7.50 15.57
C ASP A 209 13.91 6.97 15.91
N ASP A 210 14.26 6.87 17.18
CA ASP A 210 15.56 6.41 17.65
C ASP A 210 15.52 4.96 18.17
N GLY A 211 14.77 4.08 17.51
CA GLY A 211 14.66 2.64 17.81
C GLY A 211 13.41 2.31 18.61
N LEU A 212 12.27 2.75 18.15
CA LEU A 212 10.97 2.34 18.69
C LEU A 212 10.71 0.87 18.28
N ASN A 213 10.42 0.02 19.29
CA ASN A 213 10.21 -1.42 19.09
C ASN A 213 8.73 -1.82 18.93
N GLU A 214 7.84 -0.86 18.87
CA GLU A 214 6.40 -1.08 18.69
C GLU A 214 5.86 -0.19 17.59
N LEU A 215 4.79 -0.63 16.94
CA LEU A 215 4.13 0.16 15.92
C LEU A 215 3.54 1.43 16.54
N PHE A 216 3.87 2.55 15.95
CA PHE A 216 3.29 3.85 16.25
C PHE A 216 2.93 4.57 14.96
N THR A 217 1.76 5.19 14.91
CA THR A 217 1.28 5.86 13.70
C THR A 217 0.99 7.33 13.94
N ILE A 218 1.24 8.14 12.92
CA ILE A 218 0.90 9.57 12.89
C ILE A 218 0.02 9.79 11.66
N GLU A 219 -1.00 10.64 11.79
CA GLU A 219 -1.86 10.99 10.66
C GLU A 219 -1.06 11.66 9.54
N SER A 220 -1.20 11.15 8.30
CA SER A 220 -0.49 11.64 7.12
C SER A 220 -1.20 12.84 6.47
N ASP A 221 -0.67 13.32 5.36
CA ASP A 221 -1.26 14.39 4.54
C ASP A 221 -2.59 14.00 3.91
N GLU A 222 -2.85 12.73 3.67
CA GLU A 222 -4.13 12.21 3.17
C GLU A 222 -5.24 12.23 4.26
N SER A 223 -4.87 12.43 5.52
CA SER A 223 -5.81 12.51 6.64
C SER A 223 -6.41 13.92 6.78
N SER A 224 -7.61 14.01 7.36
CA SER A 224 -8.18 15.28 7.83
C SER A 224 -7.35 15.96 8.91
N TYR A 225 -6.49 15.20 9.58
CA TYR A 225 -5.60 15.61 10.66
C TYR A 225 -4.14 15.69 10.22
N GLN A 226 -3.93 16.01 8.95
CA GLN A 226 -2.63 16.11 8.31
C GLN A 226 -1.60 16.95 9.08
N PRO A 227 -0.29 16.69 8.92
CA PRO A 227 0.77 17.51 9.47
C PRO A 227 0.60 18.97 9.11
N ARG A 228 0.89 19.85 10.05
CA ARG A 228 0.77 21.30 9.83
C ARG A 228 1.94 22.04 10.46
N MET A 229 2.31 23.18 9.84
CA MET A 229 3.26 24.10 10.45
C MET A 229 2.64 25.48 10.51
N ARG A 230 2.60 26.04 11.73
CA ARG A 230 2.21 27.42 11.93
C ARG A 230 3.42 28.24 12.26
N VAL A 231 3.61 29.34 11.50
CA VAL A 231 4.70 30.29 11.70
C VAL A 231 4.13 31.62 12.16
N TRP A 232 4.57 32.10 13.32
CA TRP A 232 4.21 33.43 13.84
C TRP A 232 5.32 34.40 13.47
N TYR A 233 4.93 35.55 12.95
CA TYR A 233 5.87 36.56 12.47
C TYR A 233 5.30 37.97 12.56
N LYS A 234 6.19 38.95 12.53
CA LYS A 234 5.89 40.37 12.36
C LYS A 234 6.29 40.81 10.97
N ALA A 235 5.37 41.48 10.29
CA ALA A 235 5.63 42.06 8.97
C ALA A 235 5.55 43.56 9.02
N THR A 236 6.50 44.24 8.36
CA THR A 236 6.46 45.71 8.19
C THR A 236 5.66 46.02 6.96
N VAL A 237 4.53 46.72 7.15
CA VAL A 237 3.66 47.17 6.05
C VAL A 237 3.79 48.67 5.89
N ASN A 238 3.98 49.12 4.65
CA ASN A 238 4.12 50.56 4.31
C ASN A 238 5.25 51.31 5.08
N ASP A 239 6.37 50.63 5.29
CA ASP A 239 7.61 51.15 5.92
C ASP A 239 7.45 51.62 7.39
N THR A 240 6.28 51.53 7.99
CA THR A 240 6.04 52.06 9.33
C THR A 240 5.18 51.24 10.25
N THR A 241 4.36 50.32 9.74
CA THR A 241 3.42 49.57 10.55
C THR A 241 3.84 48.12 10.67
N MET A 242 4.13 47.66 11.90
CA MET A 242 4.34 46.24 12.21
C MET A 242 3.00 45.56 12.48
N ILE A 243 2.75 44.45 11.85
CA ILE A 243 1.57 43.60 12.07
C ILE A 243 2.05 42.22 12.59
N ASP A 244 1.55 41.84 13.77
CA ASP A 244 1.71 40.48 14.28
C ASP A 244 0.70 39.57 13.60
N THR A 245 1.18 38.51 13.00
CA THR A 245 0.32 37.57 12.25
C THR A 245 0.90 36.16 12.25
N SER A 246 0.19 35.21 11.64
CA SER A 246 0.69 33.86 11.46
C SER A 246 0.28 33.33 10.09
N ILE A 247 1.08 32.42 9.58
CA ILE A 247 0.81 31.67 8.36
C ILE A 247 0.77 30.19 8.66
N LEU A 248 -0.05 29.45 7.93
CA LEU A 248 -0.25 28.03 8.12
C LEU A 248 0.09 27.25 6.85
N PHE A 249 0.95 26.25 7.02
CA PHE A 249 1.29 25.26 6.01
C PHE A 249 0.57 23.94 6.35
N PHE A 250 0.25 23.17 5.34
CA PHE A 250 -0.43 21.88 5.44
C PHE A 250 0.41 20.80 4.77
N GLY A 251 0.27 19.55 5.21
CA GLY A 251 0.83 18.41 4.52
C GLY A 251 0.40 18.40 3.04
N ASP A 252 1.34 18.17 2.18
CA ASP A 252 1.18 18.16 0.72
C ASP A 252 1.40 16.76 0.17
N LYS A 253 2.41 16.09 0.66
CA LYS A 253 2.76 14.72 0.34
C LYS A 253 3.63 14.10 1.43
N GLY A 254 3.58 12.78 1.55
CA GLY A 254 4.41 12.08 2.52
C GLY A 254 4.39 10.58 2.35
N LEU A 255 5.44 9.92 2.83
CA LEU A 255 5.54 8.46 2.80
C LEU A 255 6.50 7.94 3.87
N SER A 256 6.27 6.71 4.33
CA SER A 256 7.16 6.00 5.24
C SER A 256 8.01 4.99 4.47
N ILE A 257 9.31 4.94 4.79
CA ILE A 257 10.28 4.02 4.20
C ILE A 257 10.68 2.98 5.24
N PHE A 258 10.44 1.72 4.92
CA PHE A 258 10.79 0.58 5.76
C PHE A 258 11.89 -0.26 5.14
N SER A 259 12.75 -0.83 5.98
CA SER A 259 13.64 -1.89 5.55
C SER A 259 12.81 -3.09 5.10
N PRO A 260 13.08 -3.66 3.92
CA PRO A 260 12.39 -4.88 3.52
C PRO A 260 12.81 -6.05 4.42
N PRO A 261 11.88 -6.95 4.75
CA PRO A 261 12.25 -8.19 5.42
C PRO A 261 13.18 -9.00 4.50
N GLU A 262 14.03 -9.83 5.13
CA GLU A 262 14.93 -10.71 4.38
C GLU A 262 14.12 -11.63 3.44
N VAL A 263 14.54 -11.67 2.17
CA VAL A 263 13.95 -12.58 1.17
C VAL A 263 14.53 -13.96 1.38
N ILE A 264 13.69 -14.91 1.73
CA ILE A 264 14.08 -16.33 1.89
C ILE A 264 13.81 -17.04 0.56
N GLU A 265 14.82 -17.75 0.04
CA GLU A 265 14.61 -18.67 -1.09
C GLU A 265 13.59 -19.74 -0.67
N GLU A 266 12.55 -19.89 -1.46
CA GLU A 266 11.47 -20.84 -1.17
C GLU A 266 11.76 -22.19 -1.83
N ASP A 267 11.49 -23.25 -1.10
CA ASP A 267 11.49 -24.62 -1.64
C ASP A 267 10.31 -24.81 -2.60
N LYS A 268 10.44 -25.76 -3.51
CA LYS A 268 9.34 -26.10 -4.40
C LYS A 268 8.09 -26.51 -3.59
N GLY A 269 6.97 -25.85 -3.87
CA GLY A 269 5.70 -26.07 -3.19
C GLY A 269 5.34 -25.02 -2.15
N PHE A 270 6.25 -24.06 -1.86
CA PHE A 270 5.96 -22.95 -0.95
C PHE A 270 6.04 -21.61 -1.66
N ILE A 271 5.23 -20.66 -1.22
CA ILE A 271 5.29 -19.27 -1.66
C ILE A 271 5.09 -18.34 -0.46
N THR A 272 5.73 -17.19 -0.52
CA THR A 272 5.53 -16.11 0.45
C THR A 272 4.98 -14.88 -0.24
N LEU A 273 3.96 -14.27 0.36
CA LEU A 273 3.32 -13.05 -0.13
C LEU A 273 3.41 -11.96 0.95
N ASN A 274 3.82 -10.76 0.53
CA ASN A 274 3.84 -9.57 1.35
C ASN A 274 3.90 -8.33 0.42
N SER A 275 2.97 -7.38 0.57
CA SER A 275 2.94 -6.20 -0.30
C SER A 275 4.02 -5.19 0.03
N GLY A 276 4.31 -4.95 1.31
CA GLY A 276 5.29 -3.94 1.75
C GLY A 276 6.74 -4.28 1.40
N SER A 277 7.06 -5.56 1.21
CA SER A 277 8.36 -6.00 0.67
C SER A 277 8.32 -6.33 -0.82
N GLY A 278 7.15 -6.17 -1.47
CA GLY A 278 6.99 -6.50 -2.88
C GLY A 278 7.08 -7.99 -3.21
N LEU A 279 6.90 -8.89 -2.22
CA LEU A 279 6.97 -10.33 -2.45
C LEU A 279 5.73 -10.83 -3.19
N GLN A 280 5.97 -11.39 -4.36
CA GLN A 280 4.98 -12.03 -5.22
C GLN A 280 5.46 -13.42 -5.64
N SER A 281 4.56 -14.20 -6.22
CA SER A 281 4.90 -15.55 -6.64
C SER A 281 4.29 -15.87 -8.00
N LEU A 282 5.00 -16.69 -8.76
CA LEU A 282 4.52 -17.30 -9.98
C LEU A 282 4.35 -18.78 -9.79
N LEU A 283 3.24 -19.30 -10.31
CA LEU A 283 2.91 -20.72 -10.36
C LEU A 283 2.69 -21.14 -11.79
N ARG A 284 3.24 -22.29 -12.17
CA ARG A 284 2.89 -22.95 -13.42
C ARG A 284 2.54 -24.40 -13.14
N TYR A 285 1.38 -24.80 -13.62
CA TYR A 285 0.94 -26.19 -13.62
C TYR A 285 1.16 -26.81 -15.00
N ASP A 286 1.47 -28.11 -15.01
CA ASP A 286 1.47 -28.87 -16.26
C ASP A 286 0.03 -29.04 -16.74
N LEU A 287 -0.33 -28.33 -17.81
CA LEU A 287 -1.65 -28.35 -18.41
C LEU A 287 -1.75 -29.25 -19.64
N ASP A 288 -0.70 -29.97 -20.02
CA ASP A 288 -0.75 -30.85 -21.20
C ASP A 288 -1.84 -31.90 -21.07
N ILE A 289 -2.08 -32.39 -19.85
CA ILE A 289 -3.16 -33.33 -19.51
C ILE A 289 -4.55 -32.74 -19.85
N ILE A 290 -4.73 -31.42 -19.75
CA ILE A 290 -6.00 -30.76 -20.10
C ILE A 290 -6.21 -30.77 -21.61
N ASN A 291 -5.14 -30.61 -22.40
CA ASN A 291 -5.21 -30.66 -23.85
C ASN A 291 -5.52 -32.08 -24.37
N ASP A 292 -5.12 -33.10 -23.64
CA ASP A 292 -5.41 -34.51 -23.97
C ASP A 292 -6.90 -34.90 -23.71
N LEU A 293 -7.66 -34.05 -23.04
CA LEU A 293 -9.08 -34.28 -22.84
C LEU A 293 -9.85 -34.22 -24.16
N GLU A 294 -10.84 -35.08 -24.33
CA GLU A 294 -11.73 -35.06 -25.50
C GLU A 294 -12.28 -33.65 -25.72
N ARG A 295 -12.36 -33.24 -27.01
CA ARG A 295 -12.73 -31.89 -27.41
C ARG A 295 -14.02 -31.36 -26.74
N ASN A 296 -15.00 -32.25 -26.54
CA ASN A 296 -16.29 -31.89 -25.96
C ASN A 296 -16.34 -32.03 -24.43
N SER A 297 -15.23 -32.37 -23.78
CA SER A 297 -15.18 -32.41 -22.33
C SER A 297 -15.28 -31.01 -21.72
N ILE A 298 -15.95 -30.89 -20.61
CA ILE A 298 -16.18 -29.60 -19.90
C ILE A 298 -15.57 -29.69 -18.51
N VAL A 299 -14.70 -28.74 -18.18
CA VAL A 299 -14.22 -28.57 -16.80
C VAL A 299 -15.35 -28.04 -15.94
N LYS A 300 -15.75 -28.80 -14.93
CA LYS A 300 -16.88 -28.48 -14.05
C LYS A 300 -16.46 -27.81 -12.76
N ASN A 301 -15.34 -28.22 -12.22
CA ASN A 301 -14.75 -27.65 -11.02
C ASN A 301 -13.23 -27.79 -11.07
N ALA A 302 -12.53 -26.76 -10.65
CA ALA A 302 -11.11 -26.79 -10.42
C ALA A 302 -10.76 -25.67 -9.43
N ASN A 303 -10.27 -26.05 -8.27
CA ASN A 303 -9.85 -25.13 -7.24
C ASN A 303 -8.35 -25.28 -6.99
N LEU A 304 -7.64 -24.17 -7.01
CA LEU A 304 -6.31 -24.07 -6.45
C LEU A 304 -6.48 -23.90 -4.94
N ILE A 305 -6.00 -24.86 -4.19
CA ILE A 305 -6.04 -24.85 -2.73
C ILE A 305 -4.65 -24.51 -2.22
N LEU A 306 -4.57 -23.44 -1.43
CA LEU A 306 -3.34 -22.99 -0.77
C LEU A 306 -3.56 -23.06 0.73
N ASN A 307 -2.70 -23.78 1.44
CA ASN A 307 -2.78 -23.90 2.89
C ASN A 307 -1.81 -22.91 3.53
N VAL A 308 -2.25 -22.20 4.57
CA VAL A 308 -1.37 -21.33 5.34
C VAL A 308 -0.44 -22.19 6.19
N GLU A 309 0.85 -22.19 5.88
CA GLU A 309 1.86 -22.84 6.68
C GLU A 309 2.26 -21.98 7.88
N SER A 310 2.48 -20.68 7.62
CA SER A 310 2.79 -19.70 8.66
C SER A 310 2.35 -18.31 8.24
N SER A 311 2.06 -17.45 9.22
CA SER A 311 1.75 -16.05 9.02
C SER A 311 2.14 -15.22 10.23
N ASN A 312 2.27 -13.91 10.05
CA ASN A 312 2.40 -12.92 11.12
C ASN A 312 1.12 -12.12 11.35
N LEU A 313 -0.02 -12.63 10.88
CA LEU A 313 -1.34 -12.03 11.08
C LEU A 313 -1.71 -12.06 12.56
N GLU A 314 -2.37 -11.02 13.02
CA GLU A 314 -2.97 -10.96 14.36
C GLU A 314 -4.38 -11.54 14.36
N ASP A 315 -4.90 -11.85 15.55
CA ASP A 315 -6.26 -12.37 15.69
C ASP A 315 -7.29 -11.35 15.18
N GLY A 316 -7.98 -11.70 14.11
CA GLY A 316 -9.00 -10.87 13.50
C GLY A 316 -8.54 -10.14 12.23
N ASP A 317 -7.25 -10.19 11.89
CA ASP A 317 -6.75 -9.67 10.63
C ASP A 317 -7.32 -10.45 9.45
N GLU A 318 -7.62 -9.74 8.38
CA GLU A 318 -8.07 -10.31 7.12
C GLU A 318 -6.94 -10.23 6.09
N PHE A 319 -6.62 -11.34 5.46
CA PHE A 319 -5.63 -11.37 4.38
C PHE A 319 -6.25 -11.87 3.08
N TYR A 320 -6.07 -11.11 2.02
CA TYR A 320 -6.57 -11.43 0.69
C TYR A 320 -5.41 -11.77 -0.24
N VAL A 321 -5.58 -12.82 -1.01
CA VAL A 321 -4.66 -13.20 -2.09
C VAL A 321 -5.33 -12.91 -3.42
N VAL A 322 -4.61 -12.23 -4.30
CA VAL A 322 -5.01 -12.03 -5.69
C VAL A 322 -4.26 -13.01 -6.56
N VAL A 323 -4.99 -13.68 -7.43
CA VAL A 323 -4.44 -14.55 -8.48
C VAL A 323 -4.82 -14.01 -9.82
N ALA A 324 -3.84 -13.83 -10.67
CA ALA A 324 -4.01 -13.34 -12.05
C ALA A 324 -3.33 -14.29 -13.04
N ALA A 325 -4.00 -14.61 -14.14
CA ALA A 325 -3.34 -15.30 -15.24
C ALA A 325 -2.41 -14.35 -15.99
N LEU A 326 -1.25 -14.83 -16.41
CA LEU A 326 -0.35 -14.04 -17.24
C LEU A 326 -0.81 -14.06 -18.70
N ALA A 327 -0.82 -12.89 -19.35
CA ALA A 327 -1.17 -12.74 -20.76
C ALA A 327 -0.02 -13.11 -21.70
N ASP A 328 1.22 -12.91 -21.26
CA ASP A 328 2.43 -13.17 -22.02
C ASP A 328 3.40 -14.07 -21.27
N SER A 329 4.29 -14.74 -22.03
CA SER A 329 5.35 -15.56 -21.47
C SER A 329 6.44 -14.68 -20.82
N VAL A 330 6.82 -15.02 -19.61
CA VAL A 330 8.03 -14.49 -19.01
C VAL A 330 9.20 -15.32 -19.53
N GLU A 331 10.09 -14.71 -20.34
CA GLU A 331 11.24 -15.42 -20.88
C GLU A 331 12.12 -15.98 -19.76
N ASN A 332 12.35 -17.28 -19.83
CA ASN A 332 13.20 -18.05 -18.91
C ASN A 332 12.84 -17.98 -17.42
N TRP A 333 11.73 -17.37 -17.02
CA TRP A 333 11.39 -17.12 -15.62
C TRP A 333 12.56 -16.48 -14.84
N ASP A 334 13.35 -15.67 -15.54
CA ASP A 334 14.43 -14.92 -14.94
C ASP A 334 13.95 -13.59 -14.40
N PHE A 335 13.75 -13.54 -13.08
CA PHE A 335 13.21 -12.39 -12.33
C PHE A 335 14.31 -11.55 -11.69
N THR A 336 15.58 -11.86 -11.91
CA THR A 336 16.68 -11.07 -11.35
C THR A 336 16.76 -9.66 -11.92
N THR A 337 16.10 -9.41 -13.05
CA THR A 337 16.04 -8.09 -13.68
C THR A 337 15.04 -7.12 -13.04
N PHE A 338 14.18 -7.57 -12.11
CA PHE A 338 13.18 -6.70 -11.46
C PHE A 338 13.75 -5.70 -10.46
N LEU A 339 14.91 -5.97 -9.94
CA LEU A 339 15.62 -5.08 -9.02
C LEU A 339 16.64 -4.20 -9.74
N SER A 340 16.72 -4.25 -11.07
CA SER A 340 17.58 -3.36 -11.83
C SER A 340 16.91 -2.00 -12.05
N ASP A 341 17.70 -0.94 -11.93
CA ASP A 341 17.35 0.48 -12.02
C ASP A 341 16.73 0.93 -13.36
N ASP A 342 16.25 0.01 -14.19
CA ASP A 342 15.64 0.33 -15.47
C ASP A 342 14.13 0.49 -15.31
N GLU A 343 13.69 1.73 -15.05
CA GLU A 343 12.28 2.15 -14.94
C GLU A 343 11.42 1.70 -16.14
N SER A 344 12.04 1.38 -17.26
CA SER A 344 11.34 0.91 -18.47
C SER A 344 10.77 -0.50 -18.33
N LEU A 345 11.22 -1.29 -17.36
CA LEU A 345 10.79 -2.67 -17.15
C LEU A 345 9.65 -2.79 -16.11
N SER A 346 9.44 -1.79 -15.24
CA SER A 346 8.46 -1.88 -14.16
C SER A 346 7.02 -1.94 -14.63
N ASP A 347 6.67 -1.30 -15.75
CA ASP A 347 5.29 -1.17 -16.22
C ASP A 347 4.88 -2.19 -17.30
N SER A 348 5.81 -2.93 -17.90
CA SER A 348 5.50 -3.71 -19.10
C SER A 348 5.62 -5.23 -18.97
N VAL A 349 6.18 -5.75 -17.91
CA VAL A 349 6.59 -7.17 -17.87
C VAL A 349 5.50 -8.14 -17.46
N TYR A 350 4.45 -7.68 -16.77
CA TYR A 350 3.33 -8.55 -16.38
C TYR A 350 1.98 -7.96 -16.74
N VAL A 351 1.60 -8.12 -18.00
CA VAL A 351 0.21 -7.90 -18.36
C VAL A 351 -0.58 -9.11 -17.85
N SER A 352 -1.29 -8.93 -16.74
CA SER A 352 -2.30 -9.90 -16.34
C SER A 352 -3.45 -9.88 -17.35
N ASP A 353 -3.98 -11.05 -17.68
CA ASP A 353 -5.22 -11.11 -18.45
C ASP A 353 -6.37 -10.56 -17.57
N PRO A 354 -6.99 -9.43 -17.92
CA PRO A 354 -8.02 -8.80 -17.09
C PRO A 354 -9.25 -9.68 -16.86
N ASN A 355 -9.42 -10.73 -17.67
CA ASN A 355 -10.54 -11.67 -17.51
C ASN A 355 -10.29 -12.74 -16.44
N PHE A 356 -9.05 -12.85 -15.94
CA PHE A 356 -8.66 -13.88 -14.98
C PHE A 356 -7.93 -13.27 -13.79
N ILE A 357 -8.56 -12.30 -13.14
CA ILE A 357 -8.11 -11.74 -11.87
C ILE A 357 -9.13 -12.14 -10.80
N ILE A 358 -8.69 -12.86 -9.80
CA ILE A 358 -9.53 -13.39 -8.72
C ILE A 358 -8.91 -13.02 -7.38
N SER A 359 -9.68 -12.39 -6.51
CA SER A 359 -9.29 -12.13 -5.12
C SER A 359 -10.05 -13.07 -4.19
N ARG A 360 -9.35 -13.66 -3.22
CA ARG A 360 -9.93 -14.51 -2.19
C ARG A 360 -9.30 -14.24 -0.84
N LYS A 361 -10.12 -14.28 0.19
CA LYS A 361 -9.72 -14.17 1.59
C LYS A 361 -9.16 -15.51 2.10
N VAL A 362 -8.20 -15.42 2.99
CA VAL A 362 -7.77 -16.55 3.81
C VAL A 362 -8.90 -16.88 4.81
N GLU A 363 -9.40 -18.10 4.79
CA GLU A 363 -10.44 -18.57 5.70
C GLU A 363 -10.02 -19.93 6.29
N ASP A 364 -10.12 -20.09 7.60
CA ASP A 364 -9.75 -21.31 8.31
C ASP A 364 -8.35 -21.87 7.95
N GLY A 365 -7.38 -20.98 7.75
CA GLY A 365 -6.01 -21.35 7.40
C GLY A 365 -5.81 -21.85 5.97
N LYS A 366 -6.74 -21.59 5.07
CA LYS A 366 -6.63 -21.94 3.65
C LYS A 366 -7.25 -20.88 2.73
N ILE A 367 -6.93 -21.00 1.46
CA ILE A 367 -7.51 -20.20 0.38
C ILE A 367 -7.96 -21.16 -0.72
N GLU A 368 -9.20 -21.00 -1.17
CA GLU A 368 -9.72 -21.74 -2.32
C GLU A 368 -9.98 -20.79 -3.49
N ILE A 369 -9.23 -20.96 -4.56
CA ILE A 369 -9.28 -20.10 -5.73
C ILE A 369 -9.85 -20.88 -6.90
N PRO A 370 -11.05 -20.52 -7.41
CA PRO A 370 -11.66 -21.20 -8.54
C PRO A 370 -10.94 -20.87 -9.84
N ILE A 371 -10.16 -21.79 -10.38
CA ILE A 371 -9.44 -21.63 -11.65
C ILE A 371 -10.13 -22.36 -12.82
N GLN A 372 -11.35 -22.80 -12.64
CA GLN A 372 -12.13 -23.52 -13.64
C GLN A 372 -12.22 -22.78 -14.99
N ALA A 373 -12.51 -21.45 -14.93
CA ALA A 373 -12.65 -20.63 -16.14
C ALA A 373 -11.32 -20.52 -16.90
N PHE A 374 -10.21 -20.38 -16.16
CA PHE A 374 -8.87 -20.39 -16.73
C PHE A 374 -8.58 -21.71 -17.46
N LEU A 375 -8.77 -22.86 -16.82
CA LEU A 375 -8.54 -24.17 -17.41
C LEU A 375 -9.44 -24.45 -18.61
N GLN A 376 -10.70 -24.02 -18.55
CA GLN A 376 -11.63 -24.19 -19.68
C GLN A 376 -11.22 -23.32 -20.89
N SER A 377 -10.74 -22.10 -20.63
CA SER A 377 -10.26 -21.20 -21.70
C SER A 377 -8.96 -21.71 -22.30
N TYR A 378 -8.05 -22.24 -21.48
CA TYR A 378 -6.83 -22.88 -21.96
C TYR A 378 -7.18 -24.10 -22.85
N LYS A 379 -8.06 -24.99 -22.40
CA LYS A 379 -8.52 -26.15 -23.16
C LYS A 379 -9.14 -25.78 -24.52
N ASN A 380 -9.75 -24.61 -24.61
CA ASN A 380 -10.41 -24.12 -25.83
C ASN A 380 -9.47 -23.29 -26.72
N ASP A 381 -8.17 -23.28 -26.45
CA ASP A 381 -7.16 -22.48 -27.17
C ASP A 381 -7.47 -20.95 -27.18
N ILE A 382 -8.20 -20.45 -26.16
CA ILE A 382 -8.50 -19.02 -26.01
C ILE A 382 -7.32 -18.29 -25.36
N ILE A 383 -6.65 -18.95 -24.42
CA ILE A 383 -5.49 -18.43 -23.71
C ILE A 383 -4.34 -19.43 -23.72
N SER A 384 -3.13 -18.94 -23.54
CA SER A 384 -1.93 -19.76 -23.37
C SER A 384 -1.60 -19.98 -21.89
N ASN A 385 -0.88 -21.05 -21.56
CA ASN A 385 -0.38 -21.30 -20.21
C ASN A 385 0.94 -20.56 -19.99
N HIS A 386 0.88 -19.30 -19.60
CA HIS A 386 2.05 -18.54 -19.18
C HIS A 386 2.28 -18.59 -17.67
N GLY A 387 1.33 -19.14 -16.91
CA GLY A 387 1.35 -19.27 -15.46
C GLY A 387 0.33 -18.35 -14.76
N LEU A 388 0.30 -18.48 -13.46
CA LEU A 388 -0.53 -17.69 -12.55
C LEU A 388 0.38 -16.85 -11.66
N MET A 389 0.13 -15.55 -11.58
CA MET A 389 0.79 -14.66 -10.64
C MET A 389 -0.05 -14.55 -9.37
N LEU A 390 0.59 -14.66 -8.22
CA LEU A 390 -0.02 -14.51 -6.92
C LEU A 390 0.62 -13.34 -6.18
N TYR A 391 -0.21 -12.48 -5.61
CA TYR A 391 0.25 -11.34 -4.83
C TYR A 391 -0.72 -10.97 -3.70
N SER A 392 -0.22 -10.22 -2.73
CA SER A 392 -1.01 -9.71 -1.62
C SER A 392 -2.07 -8.73 -2.12
N GLY A 393 -3.31 -8.86 -1.65
CA GLY A 393 -4.38 -7.96 -2.03
C GLY A 393 -4.13 -6.51 -1.57
N PRO A 394 -4.61 -5.49 -2.30
CA PRO A 394 -4.33 -4.09 -2.01
C PRO A 394 -4.95 -3.58 -0.69
N VAL A 395 -5.87 -4.34 -0.11
CA VAL A 395 -6.52 -4.02 1.17
C VAL A 395 -5.76 -4.60 2.37
N ASN A 396 -4.76 -5.46 2.13
CA ASN A 396 -3.96 -6.04 3.20
C ASN A 396 -3.02 -4.99 3.80
N SER A 397 -2.70 -5.14 5.08
CA SER A 397 -1.61 -4.37 5.66
C SER A 397 -0.30 -4.66 4.91
N PRO A 398 0.51 -3.64 4.61
CA PRO A 398 1.79 -3.83 3.93
C PRO A 398 2.79 -4.66 4.75
N PHE A 399 2.57 -4.79 6.05
CA PHE A 399 3.41 -5.54 6.98
C PHE A 399 2.97 -7.00 7.14
N ASP A 400 1.79 -7.35 6.63
CA ASP A 400 1.29 -8.71 6.71
C ASP A 400 2.01 -9.63 5.74
N LYS A 401 2.46 -10.76 6.27
CA LYS A 401 3.19 -11.78 5.55
C LYS A 401 2.50 -13.12 5.73
N VAL A 402 2.24 -13.80 4.63
CA VAL A 402 1.66 -15.15 4.65
C VAL A 402 2.52 -16.07 3.81
N ARG A 403 2.92 -17.20 4.39
CA ARG A 403 3.57 -18.33 3.70
C ARG A 403 2.55 -19.40 3.44
N LEU A 404 2.45 -19.80 2.18
CA LEU A 404 1.46 -20.72 1.68
C LEU A 404 2.14 -22.00 1.18
N ASP A 405 1.58 -23.14 1.55
CA ASP A 405 1.90 -24.45 1.00
C ASP A 405 0.96 -24.74 -0.17
N MET A 406 1.51 -25.24 -1.26
CA MET A 406 0.79 -25.50 -2.49
C MET A 406 0.74 -27.01 -2.78
N ASP A 407 -0.46 -27.49 -2.91
CA ASP A 407 -0.73 -28.83 -3.37
C ASP A 407 -1.02 -28.87 -4.89
N SER A 408 -1.22 -30.06 -5.39
CA SER A 408 -1.74 -30.30 -6.73
C SER A 408 -3.19 -29.79 -6.84
N VAL A 409 -3.56 -29.36 -8.05
CA VAL A 409 -4.94 -28.96 -8.35
C VAL A 409 -5.76 -30.18 -8.75
N GLU A 410 -6.86 -30.43 -8.05
CA GLU A 410 -7.83 -31.42 -8.47
C GLU A 410 -8.86 -30.81 -9.44
N VAL A 411 -9.02 -31.42 -10.59
CA VAL A 411 -9.94 -30.98 -11.64
C VAL A 411 -11.03 -31.98 -11.86
N LEU A 412 -12.27 -31.56 -11.69
CA LEU A 412 -13.46 -32.34 -12.02
C LEU A 412 -13.93 -31.95 -13.42
N TYR A 413 -14.06 -32.92 -14.31
CA TYR A 413 -14.52 -32.71 -15.67
C TYR A 413 -15.54 -33.75 -16.11
N VAL A 414 -16.33 -33.36 -17.11
CA VAL A 414 -17.37 -34.21 -17.68
C VAL A 414 -17.01 -34.58 -19.11
N LYS A 415 -17.06 -35.87 -19.40
CA LYS A 415 -17.03 -36.40 -20.78
C LYS A 415 -18.44 -36.63 -21.27
N PRO A 416 -18.75 -36.28 -22.54
CA PRO A 416 -20.02 -36.64 -23.17
C PRO A 416 -20.14 -38.15 -23.44
#